data_7476feb34c5661c8d95b7a390e66d613
#
_entry.id   7476feb34c5661c8d95b7a390e66d613
#
_cell.length_a   1.000
_cell.length_b   1.000
_cell.length_c   1.000
_cell.angle_alpha   90.00
_cell.angle_beta   90.00
_cell.angle_gamma   90.00
#
_symmetry.space_group_name_H-M   'P 1'
#
loop_
_entity.id
_entity.type
_entity.pdbx_description
1 polymer ?
#
loop_
_entity_poly.entity_id
_entity_poly.type
_entity_poly.pdbx_seq_one_letter_code
_entity_poly.pdbx_strand_id
1 'polypeptide(L)'
;MAAKDLFHEVVRRALEKEQWVITDDPLKVEVGGAKFEIDLGAERVLAAERAGEKIAVEIKTFLGDSPITEYHAALGQFLNYRLALELSEPDRTLHLAIPITFHQAFFQREFAQLSVERYQIKRLIYDPVQEIIVQWIS
;
A
#
# COMPACT_ATOMS: atom_id res chain seq x y z
N MET A 1 16.94 -13.24 7.39
CA MET A 1 16.55 -11.81 7.39
C MET A 1 15.26 -11.66 6.61
N ALA A 2 14.27 -11.12 7.23
CA ALA A 2 13.06 -10.82 6.48
C ALA A 2 13.40 -9.81 5.39
N ALA A 3 13.09 -10.17 4.16
CA ALA A 3 13.34 -9.28 3.05
C ALA A 3 12.31 -8.16 3.09
N LYS A 4 12.76 -6.95 3.37
CA LYS A 4 11.94 -5.78 3.11
C LYS A 4 11.87 -5.63 1.60
N ASP A 5 10.77 -5.13 1.10
CA ASP A 5 10.66 -4.75 -0.29
C ASP A 5 11.77 -3.73 -0.61
N LEU A 6 12.32 -3.80 -1.82
CA LEU A 6 13.45 -2.97 -2.23
C LEU A 6 13.19 -1.47 -2.04
N PHE A 7 11.93 -1.04 -2.23
CA PHE A 7 11.58 0.37 -2.15
C PHE A 7 10.88 0.76 -0.84
N HIS A 8 11.03 -0.07 0.20
CA HIS A 8 10.42 0.20 1.50
C HIS A 8 10.76 1.60 2.03
N GLU A 9 12.05 1.90 2.09
CA GLU A 9 12.50 3.21 2.61
C GLU A 9 12.10 4.37 1.70
N VAL A 10 12.05 4.12 0.39
CA VAL A 10 11.59 5.11 -0.59
C VAL A 10 10.16 5.55 -0.30
N VAL A 11 9.27 4.57 -0.12
CA VAL A 11 7.85 4.84 0.16
C VAL A 11 7.71 5.53 1.51
N ARG A 12 8.47 5.08 2.51
CA ARG A 12 8.45 5.71 3.83
C ARG A 12 8.81 7.19 3.73
N ARG A 13 9.91 7.52 3.03
CA ARG A 13 10.31 8.92 2.84
C ARG A 13 9.31 9.72 2.04
N ALA A 14 8.70 9.12 1.02
CA ALA A 14 7.68 9.78 0.22
C ALA A 14 6.44 10.15 1.05
N LEU A 15 6.01 9.23 1.93
CA LEU A 15 4.91 9.51 2.85
C LEU A 15 5.27 10.64 3.82
N GLU A 16 6.47 10.61 4.38
CA GLU A 16 6.92 11.65 5.30
C GLU A 16 6.96 13.03 4.63
N LYS A 17 7.30 13.09 3.34
CA LYS A 17 7.25 14.34 2.58
C LYS A 17 5.84 14.92 2.47
N GLU A 18 4.81 14.06 2.51
CA GLU A 18 3.41 14.49 2.53
C GLU A 18 2.88 14.64 3.95
N GLN A 19 3.77 14.67 4.93
CA GLN A 19 3.48 14.91 6.34
C GLN A 19 2.74 13.76 7.02
N TRP A 20 2.85 12.56 6.48
CA TRP A 20 2.40 11.38 7.20
C TRP A 20 3.39 11.05 8.29
N VAL A 21 2.89 10.74 9.47
CA VAL A 21 3.72 10.25 10.57
C VAL A 21 3.65 8.73 10.55
N ILE A 22 4.81 8.09 10.41
CA ILE A 22 4.88 6.63 10.40
C ILE A 22 4.75 6.14 11.83
N THR A 23 3.65 5.45 12.12
CA THR A 23 3.35 4.98 13.48
C THR A 23 3.79 3.53 13.70
N ASP A 24 3.84 2.73 12.64
CA ASP A 24 4.21 1.32 12.71
C ASP A 24 4.98 0.92 11.47
N ASP A 25 6.08 0.18 11.67
CA ASP A 25 6.95 -0.30 10.59
C ASP A 25 7.66 -1.58 11.03
N PRO A 26 7.09 -2.75 10.75
CA PRO A 26 5.83 -3.02 10.06
C PRO A 26 4.60 -2.88 10.99
N LEU A 27 3.44 -2.74 10.39
CA LEU A 27 2.18 -2.83 11.12
C LEU A 27 1.83 -4.32 11.30
N LYS A 28 1.69 -4.73 12.56
CA LYS A 28 1.34 -6.09 12.91
C LYS A 28 -0.12 -6.16 13.29
N VAL A 29 -0.85 -7.09 12.67
CA VAL A 29 -2.27 -7.31 12.92
C VAL A 29 -2.49 -8.78 13.22
N GLU A 30 -3.23 -9.06 14.29
CA GLU A 30 -3.59 -10.43 14.65
C GLU A 30 -5.11 -10.53 14.76
N VAL A 31 -5.70 -11.39 13.94
CA VAL A 31 -7.14 -11.58 13.87
C VAL A 31 -7.43 -13.05 13.58
N GLY A 32 -8.36 -13.64 14.35
CA GLY A 32 -8.86 -14.98 14.09
C GLY A 32 -7.78 -16.06 14.05
N GLY A 33 -6.73 -15.92 14.86
CA GLY A 33 -5.62 -16.87 14.89
C GLY A 33 -4.58 -16.65 13.80
N ALA A 34 -4.77 -15.68 12.90
CA ALA A 34 -3.81 -15.34 11.86
C ALA A 34 -3.04 -14.08 12.23
N LYS A 35 -1.75 -14.08 11.90
CA LYS A 35 -0.86 -12.93 12.13
C LYS A 35 -0.41 -12.38 10.79
N PHE A 36 -0.55 -11.06 10.62
CA PHE A 36 -0.15 -10.37 9.40
C PHE A 36 0.84 -9.26 9.73
N GLU A 37 1.77 -9.01 8.81
CA GLU A 37 2.66 -7.86 8.86
C GLU A 37 2.41 -7.01 7.62
N ILE A 38 1.92 -5.79 7.83
CA ILE A 38 1.72 -4.81 6.76
C ILE A 38 2.88 -3.83 6.83
N ASP A 39 3.45 -3.48 5.68
CA ASP A 39 4.73 -2.77 5.64
C ASP A 39 4.76 -1.49 6.48
N LEU A 40 3.75 -0.65 6.36
CA LEU A 40 3.72 0.61 7.11
C LEU A 40 2.33 0.93 7.63
N GLY A 41 2.27 1.38 8.87
CA GLY A 41 1.14 2.11 9.39
C GLY A 41 1.48 3.59 9.43
N ALA A 42 0.56 4.44 8.99
CA ALA A 42 0.81 5.87 8.95
C ALA A 42 -0.44 6.66 9.33
N GLU A 43 -0.22 7.78 10.02
CA GLU A 43 -1.28 8.72 10.35
C GLU A 43 -0.94 10.08 9.77
N ARG A 44 -1.93 10.76 9.20
CA ARG A 44 -1.79 12.12 8.73
C ARG A 44 -2.62 13.03 9.62
N VAL A 45 -1.95 13.99 10.25
CA VAL A 45 -2.64 15.03 11.01
C VAL A 45 -3.02 16.13 10.03
N LEU A 46 -4.30 16.26 9.77
CA LEU A 46 -4.83 17.30 8.90
C LEU A 46 -4.96 18.60 9.69
N ALA A 47 -5.28 19.70 8.99
CA ALA A 47 -5.51 20.98 9.63
C ALA A 47 -6.54 20.86 10.78
N ALA A 48 -6.49 21.77 11.74
CA ALA A 48 -7.18 21.68 13.04
C ALA A 48 -8.68 21.32 13.00
N GLU A 49 -9.32 21.43 11.85
CA GLU A 49 -10.76 21.22 11.67
C GLU A 49 -11.12 19.78 11.29
N ARG A 50 -10.14 18.87 11.13
CA ARG A 50 -10.38 17.49 10.69
C ARG A 50 -9.82 16.49 11.65
N ALA A 51 -10.51 15.37 11.81
CA ALA A 51 -9.94 14.20 12.46
C ALA A 51 -8.75 13.69 11.66
N GLY A 52 -7.77 13.08 12.31
CA GLY A 52 -6.62 12.49 11.63
C GLY A 52 -7.07 11.36 10.72
N GLU A 53 -6.42 11.25 9.57
CA GLU A 53 -6.59 10.11 8.68
C GLU A 53 -5.60 9.03 9.09
N LYS A 54 -6.01 7.75 9.00
CA LYS A 54 -5.15 6.60 9.29
C LYS A 54 -5.10 5.71 8.07
N ILE A 55 -3.88 5.33 7.68
CA ILE A 55 -3.69 4.41 6.56
C ILE A 55 -2.75 3.28 6.95
N ALA A 56 -2.81 2.20 6.17
CA ALA A 56 -1.80 1.16 6.13
C ALA A 56 -1.34 1.04 4.67
N VAL A 57 -0.08 0.73 4.47
CA VAL A 57 0.50 0.69 3.13
C VAL A 57 1.24 -0.63 2.95
N GLU A 58 0.83 -1.40 1.95
CA GLU A 58 1.55 -2.59 1.52
C GLU A 58 2.39 -2.23 0.30
N ILE A 59 3.70 -2.36 0.41
CA ILE A 59 4.65 -1.91 -0.60
C ILE A 59 5.05 -3.07 -1.49
N LYS A 60 4.96 -2.90 -2.80
CA LYS A 60 5.42 -3.90 -3.78
C LYS A 60 6.35 -3.25 -4.79
N THR A 61 7.44 -3.93 -5.15
CA THR A 61 8.37 -3.47 -6.17
C THR A 61 7.97 -3.94 -7.57
N PHE A 62 7.34 -5.08 -7.68
CA PHE A 62 6.95 -5.66 -8.97
C PHE A 62 8.13 -5.82 -9.94
N LEU A 63 9.26 -6.34 -9.46
CA LEU A 63 10.48 -6.51 -10.26
C LEU A 63 10.71 -7.95 -10.74
N GLY A 64 9.75 -8.87 -10.53
CA GLY A 64 9.87 -10.25 -10.95
C GLY A 64 9.60 -10.44 -12.43
N ASP A 65 9.80 -11.68 -12.89
CA ASP A 65 9.72 -12.02 -14.31
C ASP A 65 8.29 -12.01 -14.87
N SER A 66 7.30 -12.24 -14.02
CA SER A 66 5.91 -12.30 -14.46
C SER A 66 5.06 -11.27 -13.73
N PRO A 67 4.76 -10.15 -14.38
CA PRO A 67 3.90 -9.11 -13.78
C PRO A 67 2.54 -9.63 -13.31
N ILE A 68 1.89 -10.47 -14.09
CA ILE A 68 0.58 -11.00 -13.72
C ILE A 68 0.65 -11.91 -12.48
N THR A 69 1.71 -12.71 -12.37
CA THR A 69 1.90 -13.56 -11.19
C THR A 69 2.13 -12.72 -9.94
N GLU A 70 2.94 -11.68 -10.06
CA GLU A 70 3.18 -10.76 -8.94
C GLU A 70 1.91 -10.03 -8.55
N TYR A 71 1.10 -9.63 -9.52
CA TYR A 71 -0.18 -8.99 -9.24
C TYR A 71 -1.13 -9.95 -8.52
N HIS A 72 -1.20 -11.21 -8.93
CA HIS A 72 -2.04 -12.20 -8.24
C HIS A 72 -1.65 -12.33 -6.77
N ALA A 73 -0.36 -12.40 -6.49
CA ALA A 73 0.13 -12.49 -5.11
C ALA A 73 -0.19 -11.22 -4.31
N ALA A 74 0.04 -10.07 -4.90
CA ALA A 74 -0.25 -8.78 -4.27
C ALA A 74 -1.74 -8.63 -3.98
N LEU A 75 -2.59 -9.01 -4.93
CA LEU A 75 -4.05 -8.94 -4.78
C LEU A 75 -4.53 -9.83 -3.64
N GLY A 76 -4.07 -11.08 -3.59
CA GLY A 76 -4.45 -12.00 -2.53
C GLY A 76 -4.06 -11.50 -1.15
N GLN A 77 -2.82 -11.01 -1.01
CA GLN A 77 -2.35 -10.41 0.24
C GLN A 77 -3.16 -9.18 0.60
N PHE A 78 -3.40 -8.30 -0.36
CA PHE A 78 -4.17 -7.08 -0.13
C PHE A 78 -5.57 -7.37 0.39
N LEU A 79 -6.28 -8.32 -0.23
CA LEU A 79 -7.63 -8.68 0.18
C LEU A 79 -7.65 -9.25 1.61
N ASN A 80 -6.69 -10.09 1.95
CA ASN A 80 -6.59 -10.64 3.30
C ASN A 80 -6.23 -9.57 4.32
N TYR A 81 -5.30 -8.68 4.01
CA TYR A 81 -4.93 -7.59 4.91
C TYR A 81 -6.09 -6.62 5.10
N ARG A 82 -6.83 -6.32 4.04
CA ARG A 82 -8.00 -5.46 4.14
C ARG A 82 -9.06 -6.05 5.07
N LEU A 83 -9.33 -7.35 4.94
CA LEU A 83 -10.24 -8.04 5.85
C LEU A 83 -9.75 -7.95 7.30
N ALA A 84 -8.46 -8.23 7.53
CA ALA A 84 -7.89 -8.17 8.86
C ALA A 84 -8.03 -6.78 9.49
N LEU A 85 -7.79 -5.72 8.69
CA LEU A 85 -7.94 -4.35 9.15
C LEU A 85 -9.40 -3.98 9.43
N GLU A 86 -10.32 -4.42 8.58
CA GLU A 86 -11.76 -4.19 8.82
C GLU A 86 -12.21 -4.75 10.16
N LEU A 87 -11.63 -5.86 10.57
CA LEU A 87 -12.00 -6.53 11.83
C LEU A 87 -11.26 -5.98 13.05
N SER A 88 -10.07 -5.43 12.89
CA SER A 88 -9.21 -5.00 14.00
C SER A 88 -8.99 -3.50 14.11
N GLU A 89 -8.88 -2.80 12.99
CA GLU A 89 -8.64 -1.37 12.92
C GLU A 89 -9.46 -0.74 11.79
N PRO A 90 -10.79 -0.70 11.94
CA PRO A 90 -11.68 -0.26 10.85
C PRO A 90 -11.48 1.17 10.39
N ASP A 91 -10.81 2.00 11.21
CA ASP A 91 -10.51 3.38 10.84
C ASP A 91 -9.30 3.52 9.92
N ARG A 92 -8.57 2.42 9.71
CA ARG A 92 -7.34 2.45 8.92
C ARG A 92 -7.61 1.94 7.51
N THR A 93 -7.32 2.75 6.52
CA THR A 93 -7.53 2.41 5.11
C THR A 93 -6.27 1.82 4.51
N LEU A 94 -6.39 0.66 3.86
CA LEU A 94 -5.26 -0.01 3.22
C LEU A 94 -5.05 0.50 1.80
N HIS A 95 -3.81 0.80 1.46
CA HIS A 95 -3.37 1.18 0.11
C HIS A 95 -2.25 0.27 -0.37
N LEU A 96 -2.28 -0.07 -1.65
CA LEU A 96 -1.19 -0.77 -2.31
C LEU A 96 -0.26 0.26 -2.94
N ALA A 97 1.00 0.26 -2.54
CA ALA A 97 2.00 1.18 -3.09
C ALA A 97 2.65 0.54 -4.31
N ILE A 98 2.59 1.22 -5.44
CA ILE A 98 3.01 0.73 -6.76
C ILE A 98 4.02 1.70 -7.36
N PRO A 99 5.20 1.22 -7.81
CA PRO A 99 6.15 2.09 -8.49
C PRO A 99 5.59 2.58 -9.83
N ILE A 100 5.90 3.81 -10.18
CA ILE A 100 5.34 4.46 -11.35
C ILE A 100 5.57 3.68 -12.64
N THR A 101 6.73 3.05 -12.79
CA THR A 101 7.04 2.27 -14.00
C THR A 101 6.09 1.09 -14.16
N PHE A 102 5.79 0.39 -13.07
CA PHE A 102 4.86 -0.73 -13.13
C PHE A 102 3.42 -0.25 -13.37
N HIS A 103 3.04 0.87 -12.76
CA HIS A 103 1.73 1.47 -12.99
C HIS A 103 1.54 1.81 -14.48
N GLN A 104 2.55 2.41 -15.10
CA GLN A 104 2.48 2.79 -16.52
C GLN A 104 2.48 1.59 -17.45
N ALA A 105 3.17 0.51 -17.09
CA ALA A 105 3.28 -0.69 -17.93
C ALA A 105 2.10 -1.65 -17.74
N PHE A 106 1.85 -2.07 -16.51
CA PHE A 106 0.88 -3.14 -16.23
C PHE A 106 -0.53 -2.63 -15.97
N PHE A 107 -0.66 -1.60 -15.15
CA PHE A 107 -1.98 -1.13 -14.71
C PHE A 107 -2.72 -0.29 -15.77
N GLN A 108 -2.12 -0.09 -16.93
CA GLN A 108 -2.81 0.48 -18.08
C GLN A 108 -3.49 -0.57 -18.94
N ARG A 109 -3.23 -1.85 -18.71
CA ARG A 109 -3.88 -2.95 -19.43
C ARG A 109 -5.34 -3.06 -19.00
N GLU A 110 -6.21 -3.38 -19.96
CA GLU A 110 -7.64 -3.46 -19.71
C GLU A 110 -7.99 -4.42 -18.55
N PHE A 111 -7.41 -5.63 -18.55
CA PHE A 111 -7.71 -6.59 -17.49
C PHE A 111 -7.32 -6.07 -16.12
N ALA A 112 -6.14 -5.47 -16.00
CA ALA A 112 -5.68 -4.91 -14.73
C ALA A 112 -6.60 -3.78 -14.24
N GLN A 113 -7.06 -2.93 -15.15
CA GLN A 113 -8.02 -1.87 -14.83
C GLN A 113 -9.33 -2.45 -14.30
N LEU A 114 -9.86 -3.46 -14.99
CA LEU A 114 -11.09 -4.13 -14.56
C LEU A 114 -10.93 -4.77 -13.17
N SER A 115 -9.78 -5.39 -12.92
CA SER A 115 -9.49 -6.06 -11.66
C SER A 115 -9.43 -5.08 -10.49
N VAL A 116 -8.66 -4.00 -10.63
CA VAL A 116 -8.52 -3.04 -9.53
C VAL A 116 -9.82 -2.30 -9.25
N GLU A 117 -10.63 -2.06 -10.27
CA GLU A 117 -11.96 -1.47 -10.10
C GLU A 117 -12.92 -2.43 -9.42
N ARG A 118 -12.96 -3.68 -9.88
CA ARG A 118 -13.86 -4.71 -9.32
C ARG A 118 -13.62 -4.93 -7.84
N TYR A 119 -12.35 -5.02 -7.44
CA TYR A 119 -11.99 -5.31 -6.06
C TYR A 119 -11.74 -4.05 -5.25
N GLN A 120 -11.91 -2.87 -5.84
CA GLN A 120 -11.75 -1.58 -5.18
C GLN A 120 -10.40 -1.47 -4.47
N ILE A 121 -9.34 -1.70 -5.23
CA ILE A 121 -7.97 -1.66 -4.72
C ILE A 121 -7.50 -0.20 -4.70
N LYS A 122 -7.42 0.37 -3.52
CA LYS A 122 -6.87 1.71 -3.33
C LYS A 122 -5.36 1.66 -3.50
N ARG A 123 -4.82 2.62 -4.24
CA ARG A 123 -3.41 2.59 -4.63
C ARG A 123 -2.76 3.94 -4.38
N LEU A 124 -1.47 3.91 -4.08
CA LEU A 124 -0.62 5.09 -4.20
C LEU A 124 0.49 4.75 -5.19
N ILE A 125 0.78 5.69 -6.07
CA ILE A 125 1.80 5.53 -7.10
C ILE A 125 3.01 6.36 -6.67
N TYR A 126 4.17 5.74 -6.58
CA TYR A 126 5.37 6.44 -6.14
C TYR A 126 6.47 6.41 -7.19
N ASP A 127 7.30 7.46 -7.16
CA ASP A 127 8.51 7.56 -7.99
C ASP A 127 9.71 7.20 -7.13
N PRO A 128 10.36 6.04 -7.38
CA PRO A 128 11.48 5.62 -6.54
C PRO A 128 12.75 6.46 -6.73
N VAL A 129 12.87 7.19 -7.83
CA VAL A 129 14.02 8.05 -8.07
C VAL A 129 13.90 9.36 -7.30
N GLN A 130 12.76 10.02 -7.40
CA GLN A 130 12.51 11.28 -6.70
C GLN A 130 12.04 11.08 -5.26
N GLU A 131 11.64 9.87 -4.92
CA GLU A 131 11.13 9.51 -3.59
C GLU A 131 9.92 10.35 -3.19
N ILE A 132 8.95 10.42 -4.12
CA ILE A 132 7.69 11.14 -3.92
C ILE A 132 6.51 10.27 -4.28
N ILE A 133 5.34 10.63 -3.74
CA ILE A 133 4.08 10.07 -4.17
C ILE A 133 3.58 10.91 -5.34
N VAL A 134 3.35 10.24 -6.47
CA VAL A 134 2.92 10.91 -7.70
C VAL A 134 1.39 11.05 -7.73
N GLN A 135 0.68 10.04 -7.24
CA GLN A 135 -0.77 9.99 -7.35
C GLN A 135 -1.36 9.05 -6.29
N TRP A 136 -2.50 9.46 -5.74
CA TRP A 136 -3.35 8.60 -4.93
C TRP A 136 -4.58 8.22 -5.76
N ILE A 137 -4.92 6.93 -5.77
CA ILE A 137 -6.08 6.42 -6.52
C ILE A 137 -6.98 5.66 -5.57
N SER A 138 -8.19 6.14 -5.41
CA SER A 138 -9.20 5.52 -4.53
C SER A 138 -10.10 4.56 -5.28
#